data_3a5bc19dbf4d30e343659e99d96517be
#
_entry.id   3a5bc19dbf4d30e343659e99d96517be
#
_cell.length_a   1.000
_cell.length_b   1.000
_cell.length_c   1.000
_cell.angle_alpha   90.00
_cell.angle_beta   90.00
_cell.angle_gamma   90.00
#
_symmetry.space_group_name_H-M   'P 1'
#
loop_
_entity.id
_entity.type
_entity.pdbx_description
1 polymer ?
#
loop_
_entity_poly.entity_id
_entity_poly.type
_entity_poly.pdbx_seq_one_letter_code
_entity_poly.pdbx_strand_id
1 'polypeptide(L)'
;MSALCNEGAALLLNHMTGNGSYNSPAQLYLALHASGGSTPVDPGEPKATIATTEANWTSYARQAINFNASSGPDPAVATNIATITFPAVNSGYGPVTITGISIWDAATAGNCLYK
;
A
#
# COMPACT_ATOMS: atom_id res chain seq x y z
N MET A 1 -10.47 -7.47 -2.79
CA MET A 1 -9.57 -8.25 -3.66
C MET A 1 -8.18 -7.64 -3.58
N SER A 2 -7.15 -8.45 -3.43
CA SER A 2 -5.76 -7.97 -3.38
C SER A 2 -5.12 -8.10 -4.75
N ALA A 3 -4.50 -7.04 -5.25
CA ALA A 3 -3.84 -7.04 -6.54
C ALA A 3 -2.80 -5.91 -6.65
N LEU A 4 -1.98 -5.96 -7.69
CA LEU A 4 -1.13 -4.85 -8.07
C LEU A 4 -1.99 -3.63 -8.44
N CYS A 5 -1.61 -2.47 -7.93
CA CYS A 5 -2.18 -1.20 -8.40
C CYS A 5 -1.73 -0.93 -9.85
N ASN A 6 -2.45 -0.08 -10.56
CA ASN A 6 -2.12 0.24 -11.96
C ASN A 6 -0.68 0.74 -12.13
N GLU A 7 -0.20 1.60 -11.22
CA GLU A 7 1.18 2.08 -11.23
C GLU A 7 2.18 0.95 -10.99
N GLY A 8 1.93 0.10 -9.99
CA GLY A 8 2.78 -1.05 -9.70
C GLY A 8 2.84 -2.03 -10.87
N ALA A 9 1.70 -2.30 -11.49
CA ALA A 9 1.63 -3.16 -12.66
C ALA A 9 2.40 -2.58 -13.85
N ALA A 10 2.25 -1.29 -14.12
CA ALA A 10 2.96 -0.61 -15.20
C ALA A 10 4.47 -0.61 -15.00
N LEU A 11 4.94 -0.32 -13.78
CA LEU A 11 6.36 -0.33 -13.43
C LEU A 11 6.96 -1.72 -13.62
N LEU A 12 6.28 -2.75 -13.15
CA LEU A 12 6.74 -4.13 -13.28
C LEU A 12 6.75 -4.59 -14.76
N LEU A 13 5.70 -4.29 -15.50
CA LEU A 13 5.60 -4.66 -16.91
C LEU A 13 6.70 -3.99 -17.73
N ASN A 14 6.94 -2.71 -17.53
CA ASN A 14 8.03 -2.00 -18.22
C ASN A 14 9.40 -2.58 -17.88
N HIS A 15 9.63 -2.95 -16.63
CA HIS A 15 10.87 -3.61 -16.23
C HIS A 15 11.05 -4.96 -16.94
N MET A 16 10.01 -5.79 -16.96
CA MET A 16 10.04 -7.13 -17.58
C MET A 16 10.17 -7.09 -19.10
N THR A 17 9.63 -6.07 -19.74
CA THR A 17 9.68 -5.91 -21.21
C THR A 17 10.90 -5.11 -21.70
N GLY A 18 11.76 -4.66 -20.78
CA GLY A 18 12.95 -3.89 -21.13
C GLY A 18 12.67 -2.44 -21.55
N ASN A 19 11.46 -1.94 -21.35
CA ASN A 19 11.08 -0.56 -21.70
C ASN A 19 11.31 0.44 -20.56
N GLY A 20 11.84 0.00 -19.44
CA GLY A 20 12.19 0.84 -18.31
C GLY A 20 12.84 0.03 -17.20
N SER A 21 13.56 0.70 -16.33
CA SER A 21 14.15 0.09 -15.14
C SER A 21 13.31 0.46 -13.93
N TYR A 22 12.75 -0.54 -13.26
CA TYR A 22 12.17 -0.35 -11.94
C TYR A 22 13.24 -0.65 -10.89
N ASN A 23 13.68 0.39 -10.21
CA ASN A 23 14.55 0.23 -9.06
C ASN A 23 13.70 -0.07 -7.83
N SER A 24 14.03 -1.15 -7.14
CA SER A 24 13.36 -1.45 -5.87
C SER A 24 13.44 -0.24 -4.93
N PRO A 25 12.33 0.21 -4.35
CA PRO A 25 12.37 1.29 -3.38
C PRO A 25 13.22 0.89 -2.18
N ALA A 26 13.94 1.85 -1.62
CA ALA A 26 14.75 1.63 -0.42
C ALA A 26 13.90 1.20 0.78
N GLN A 27 12.65 1.64 0.81
CA GLN A 27 11.68 1.31 1.85
C GLN A 27 10.27 1.28 1.26
N LEU A 28 9.50 0.28 1.64
CA LEU A 28 8.06 0.21 1.37
C LEU A 28 7.26 0.70 2.56
N TYR A 29 6.06 1.21 2.30
CA TYR A 29 5.17 1.77 3.30
C TYR A 29 3.77 1.19 3.18
N LEU A 30 3.22 0.82 4.31
CA LEU A 30 1.83 0.36 4.44
C LEU A 30 0.93 1.54 4.77
N ALA A 31 -0.13 1.70 4.01
CA ALA A 31 -1.19 2.66 4.25
C ALA A 31 -2.50 1.95 4.63
N LEU A 32 -3.28 2.60 5.49
CA LEU A 32 -4.62 2.17 5.87
C LEU A 32 -5.66 2.99 5.11
N HIS A 33 -6.71 2.32 4.67
CA HIS A 33 -7.87 2.95 4.06
C HIS A 33 -9.07 2.85 4.98
N ALA A 34 -9.65 3.99 5.29
CA ALA A 34 -10.81 4.10 6.15
C ALA A 34 -12.05 4.36 5.32
N SER A 35 -13.17 3.77 5.70
CA SER A 35 -14.44 4.11 5.10
C SER A 35 -14.95 5.45 5.64
N GLY A 36 -14.76 6.51 4.88
CA GLY A 36 -15.76 7.59 4.89
C GLY A 36 -16.85 7.31 3.84
N GLY A 37 -16.76 6.19 3.17
CA GLY A 37 -17.64 5.73 2.12
C GLY A 37 -17.66 4.22 2.03
N SER A 38 -18.69 3.70 1.48
CA SER A 38 -19.12 2.31 1.54
C SER A 38 -18.40 1.36 0.58
N THR A 39 -17.39 1.80 -0.16
CA THR A 39 -16.77 0.96 -1.17
C THR A 39 -15.31 0.67 -0.84
N PRO A 40 -14.92 -0.61 -0.75
CA PRO A 40 -13.52 -0.97 -0.77
C PRO A 40 -12.89 -0.40 -2.05
N VAL A 41 -11.70 0.12 -1.91
CA VAL A 41 -10.95 0.68 -3.05
C VAL A 41 -10.65 -0.45 -4.04
N ASP A 42 -10.95 -0.28 -5.31
CA ASP A 42 -10.68 -1.26 -6.36
C ASP A 42 -9.19 -1.20 -6.77
N PRO A 43 -8.48 -2.31 -6.92
CA PRO A 43 -7.11 -2.32 -7.43
C PRO A 43 -6.92 -1.60 -8.76
N GLY A 44 -7.92 -1.59 -9.62
CA GLY A 44 -7.90 -0.90 -10.90
C GLY A 44 -8.10 0.62 -10.83
N GLU A 45 -8.35 1.19 -9.65
CA GLU A 45 -8.58 2.62 -9.51
C GLU A 45 -7.28 3.44 -9.70
N PRO A 46 -7.39 4.65 -10.25
CA PRO A 46 -6.26 5.57 -10.32
C PRO A 46 -5.72 5.90 -8.93
N LYS A 47 -4.41 6.10 -8.85
CA LYS A 47 -3.72 6.50 -7.62
C LYS A 47 -4.40 7.66 -6.88
N ALA A 48 -4.87 8.65 -7.62
CA ALA A 48 -5.56 9.79 -7.03
C ALA A 48 -6.82 9.37 -6.24
N THR A 49 -7.58 8.42 -6.75
CA THR A 49 -8.75 7.87 -6.07
C THR A 49 -8.36 7.04 -4.86
N ILE A 50 -7.34 6.20 -4.99
CA ILE A 50 -6.80 5.41 -3.87
C ILE A 50 -6.37 6.32 -2.72
N ALA A 51 -5.67 7.41 -3.02
CA ALA A 51 -5.21 8.36 -2.03
C ALA A 51 -6.34 9.05 -1.26
N THR A 52 -7.52 9.25 -1.85
CA THR A 52 -8.65 9.93 -1.19
C THR A 52 -9.27 9.10 -0.07
N THR A 53 -9.10 7.80 -0.07
CA THR A 53 -9.63 6.91 0.98
C THR A 53 -8.61 6.60 2.07
N GLU A 54 -7.37 7.07 1.92
CA GLU A 54 -6.33 6.87 2.92
C GLU A 54 -6.74 7.54 4.24
N ALA A 55 -6.49 6.86 5.35
CA ALA A 55 -6.78 7.37 6.67
C ALA A 55 -6.08 8.72 6.93
N ASN A 56 -6.72 9.60 7.67
CA ASN A 56 -6.29 10.99 7.80
C ASN A 56 -6.43 11.59 9.21
N TRP A 57 -6.51 10.78 10.27
CA TRP A 57 -6.49 11.38 11.61
C TRP A 57 -5.14 12.07 11.87
N THR A 58 -5.11 13.01 12.79
CA THR A 58 -3.99 13.95 12.96
C THR A 58 -2.62 13.28 13.16
N SER A 59 -2.57 12.16 13.89
CA SER A 59 -1.32 11.41 14.13
C SER A 59 -1.08 10.30 13.09
N TYR A 60 -1.95 10.15 12.09
CA TYR A 60 -1.76 9.13 11.07
C TYR A 60 -0.51 9.37 10.24
N ALA A 61 0.21 8.30 10.00
CA ALA A 61 1.30 8.25 9.04
C ALA A 61 1.42 6.82 8.50
N ARG A 62 1.78 6.67 7.23
CA ARG A 62 2.13 5.37 6.67
C ARG A 62 3.26 4.77 7.48
N GLN A 63 3.22 3.46 7.68
CA GLN A 63 4.24 2.75 8.45
C GLN A 63 5.16 1.96 7.52
N ALA A 64 6.45 1.98 7.83
CA ALA A 64 7.42 1.18 7.10
C ALA A 64 7.07 -0.31 7.18
N ILE A 65 7.12 -1.00 6.06
CA ILE A 65 6.93 -2.44 5.99
C ILE A 65 8.13 -3.09 5.30
N ASN A 66 8.65 -4.14 5.89
CA ASN A 66 9.74 -4.93 5.34
C ASN A 66 9.29 -6.37 5.16
N PHE A 67 9.71 -6.97 4.07
CA PHE A 67 9.41 -8.36 3.74
C PHE A 67 10.67 -9.22 3.80
N ASN A 68 10.50 -10.46 4.19
CA ASN A 68 11.50 -11.49 3.94
C ASN A 68 11.67 -11.70 2.43
N ALA A 69 12.83 -12.19 2.04
CA ALA A 69 13.00 -12.69 0.67
C ALA A 69 11.92 -13.75 0.39
N SER A 70 11.41 -13.75 -0.84
CA SER A 70 10.43 -14.75 -1.24
C SER A 70 11.03 -16.16 -1.10
N SER A 71 10.23 -17.08 -0.58
CA SER A 71 10.58 -18.49 -0.45
C SER A 71 9.62 -19.34 -1.25
N GLY A 72 10.11 -20.48 -1.74
CA GLY A 72 9.33 -21.41 -2.52
C GLY A 72 9.18 -21.01 -3.99
N PRO A 73 9.29 -21.96 -4.91
CA PRO A 73 9.06 -21.71 -6.34
C PRO A 73 7.59 -21.70 -6.72
N ASP A 74 6.73 -22.36 -5.92
CA ASP A 74 5.32 -22.53 -6.27
C ASP A 74 4.45 -22.83 -5.03
N PRO A 75 3.73 -21.86 -4.52
CA PRO A 75 3.83 -20.43 -4.83
C PRO A 75 5.07 -19.78 -4.21
N ALA A 76 5.56 -18.72 -4.83
CA ALA A 76 6.55 -17.85 -4.18
C ALA A 76 5.85 -16.95 -3.16
N VAL A 77 6.33 -16.96 -1.94
CA VAL A 77 5.72 -16.21 -0.82
C VAL A 77 6.74 -15.30 -0.17
N ALA A 78 6.35 -14.04 0.04
CA ALA A 78 7.08 -13.10 0.88
C ALA A 78 6.16 -12.67 2.03
N THR A 79 6.69 -12.70 3.25
CA THR A 79 5.95 -12.32 4.45
C THR A 79 6.59 -11.09 5.10
N ASN A 80 5.79 -10.25 5.73
CA ASN A 80 6.33 -9.14 6.52
C ASN A 80 7.13 -9.67 7.72
N ILE A 81 8.21 -8.96 8.05
CA ILE A 81 9.19 -9.41 9.05
C ILE A 81 8.65 -9.24 10.47
N ALA A 82 7.87 -8.19 10.72
CA ALA A 82 7.45 -7.82 12.06
C ALA A 82 6.05 -7.21 12.10
N THR A 83 5.44 -7.20 13.26
CA THR A 83 4.17 -6.51 13.51
C THR A 83 4.30 -5.02 13.18
N ILE A 84 3.30 -4.48 12.49
CA ILE A 84 3.23 -3.06 12.12
C ILE A 84 2.19 -2.40 13.01
N THR A 85 2.59 -1.35 13.71
CA THR A 85 1.73 -0.60 14.61
C THR A 85 1.53 0.82 14.08
N PHE A 86 0.29 1.21 13.90
CA PHE A 86 -0.06 2.58 13.51
C PHE A 86 -0.31 3.44 14.75
N PRO A 87 -0.07 4.76 14.66
CA PRO A 87 -0.42 5.68 15.72
C PRO A 87 -1.91 5.59 16.07
N ALA A 88 -2.24 5.71 17.34
CA ALA A 88 -3.62 5.67 17.80
C ALA A 88 -4.44 6.83 17.20
N VAL A 89 -5.71 6.58 16.96
CA VAL A 89 -6.65 7.61 16.51
C VAL A 89 -6.79 8.68 17.57
N ASN A 90 -6.65 9.94 17.19
CA ASN A 90 -6.76 11.07 18.08
C ASN A 90 -8.19 11.19 18.65
N SER A 91 -8.29 11.72 19.87
CA SER A 91 -9.58 12.07 20.45
C SER A 91 -10.32 13.07 19.56
N GLY A 92 -11.61 12.86 19.35
CA GLY A 92 -12.43 13.68 18.47
C GLY A 92 -12.64 13.12 17.05
N TYR A 93 -11.81 12.17 16.60
CA TYR A 93 -12.05 11.45 15.34
C TYR A 93 -13.04 10.29 15.48
N GLY A 94 -13.31 9.86 16.69
CA GLY A 94 -14.16 8.69 16.97
C GLY A 94 -13.55 7.39 16.47
N PRO A 95 -14.27 6.27 16.55
CA PRO A 95 -13.82 5.02 15.96
C PRO A 95 -13.67 5.13 14.46
N VAL A 96 -12.54 4.65 13.93
CA VAL A 96 -12.27 4.59 12.48
C VAL A 96 -12.32 3.13 12.04
N THR A 97 -13.15 2.83 11.04
CA THR A 97 -13.22 1.50 10.46
C THR A 97 -12.23 1.39 9.31
N ILE A 98 -11.29 0.47 9.41
CA ILE A 98 -10.36 0.20 8.33
C ILE A 98 -10.99 -0.80 7.35
N THR A 99 -11.05 -0.42 6.09
CA THR A 99 -11.68 -1.21 5.02
C THR A 99 -10.66 -1.81 4.05
N GLY A 100 -9.42 -1.37 4.08
CA GLY A 100 -8.38 -1.87 3.21
C GLY A 100 -7.00 -1.37 3.59
N ILE A 101 -6.02 -1.93 2.93
CA ILE A 101 -4.61 -1.55 3.05
C ILE A 101 -4.01 -1.39 1.67
N SER A 102 -2.95 -0.62 1.55
CA SER A 102 -2.16 -0.53 0.33
C SER A 102 -0.68 -0.39 0.64
N ILE A 103 0.16 -0.74 -0.34
CA ILE A 103 1.62 -0.66 -0.22
C ILE A 103 2.13 0.37 -1.22
N TRP A 104 2.97 1.27 -0.72
CA TRP A 104 3.52 2.41 -1.45
C TRP A 104 5.04 2.40 -1.43
N ASP A 105 5.64 3.06 -2.40
CA ASP A 105 7.10 3.23 -2.49
C ASP A 105 7.62 4.47 -1.74
N ALA A 106 6.75 5.23 -1.09
CA ALA A 106 7.11 6.42 -0.33
C ALA A 106 6.21 6.62 0.89
N ALA A 107 6.74 7.28 1.92
CA ALA A 107 5.99 7.64 3.14
C ALA A 107 4.86 8.63 2.86
N THR A 108 5.06 9.51 1.89
CA THR A 108 4.08 10.48 1.42
C THR A 108 4.11 10.54 -0.09
N ALA A 109 2.98 10.82 -0.73
CA ALA A 109 2.89 10.76 -2.19
C ALA A 109 3.37 9.39 -2.72
N GLY A 110 4.25 9.35 -3.72
CA GLY A 110 4.79 8.10 -4.28
C GLY A 110 3.82 7.35 -5.17
N ASN A 111 4.13 6.09 -5.45
CA ASN A 111 3.30 5.21 -6.26
C ASN A 111 2.65 4.13 -5.39
N CYS A 112 1.37 3.88 -5.64
CA CYS A 112 0.69 2.73 -5.07
C CYS A 112 1.11 1.49 -5.85
N LEU A 113 1.75 0.55 -5.17
CA LEU A 113 2.26 -0.66 -5.81
C LEU A 113 1.27 -1.82 -5.70
N TYR A 114 0.67 -1.99 -4.52
CA TYR A 114 -0.18 -3.13 -4.21
C TYR A 114 -1.32 -2.74 -3.27
N LYS A 115 -2.43 -3.50 -3.34
CA LYS A 115 -3.63 -3.21 -2.60
C LYS A 115 -4.51 -4.46 -2.42
#